data_fc207a43d40086452b5b621ed3d2127d
#
_entry.id   fc207a43d40086452b5b621ed3d2127d
#
_cell.length_a   1.000
_cell.length_b   1.000
_cell.length_c   1.000
_cell.angle_alpha   90.00
_cell.angle_beta   90.00
_cell.angle_gamma   90.00
#
_symmetry.space_group_name_H-M   'P 1'
#
loop_
_entity.id
_entity.type
_entity.pdbx_description
1 polymer ?
#
loop_
_entity_poly.entity_id
_entity_poly.type
_entity_poly.pdbx_seq_one_letter_code
_entity_poly.pdbx_strand_id
1 'polypeptide(L)'
;MGNSQVETSKKKCKKLGISLIFLDESGFSLSPICGTTWCEIGKPRVLREVYSRHTQTGLGFITMTPEQQRLNFRFTMFPGAINTDDVIFYLRMIHHHYNNKVMIIFDRLPSHISAQKFFEREHPDWFLFEYLPSYSPELNPVEQCWNQMKNVYLANFVPTSVEHLTERTLEAAQIINKDPKLIAAFFHHAKLRL
;
A
#
# COMPACT_ATOMS: atom_id res chain seq x y z
N MET A 1 13.50 18.59 0.71
CA MET A 1 12.20 19.32 0.77
C MET A 1 11.00 18.40 1.05
N GLY A 2 10.89 17.21 0.45
CA GLY A 2 9.73 16.33 0.65
C GLY A 2 9.47 15.81 2.06
N ASN A 3 10.53 15.53 2.82
CA ASN A 3 10.43 15.07 4.22
C ASN A 3 9.76 16.12 5.15
N SER A 4 9.92 17.41 4.84
CA SER A 4 9.32 18.52 5.59
C SER A 4 7.78 18.52 5.50
N GLN A 5 7.21 18.15 4.35
CA GLN A 5 5.75 18.12 4.15
C GLN A 5 5.09 17.00 4.96
N VAL A 6 5.63 15.77 4.88
CA VAL A 6 5.10 14.63 5.65
C VAL A 6 5.23 14.88 7.15
N GLU A 7 6.36 15.43 7.62
CA GLU A 7 6.54 15.79 9.03
C GLU A 7 5.54 16.88 9.49
N THR A 8 5.17 17.81 8.60
CA THR A 8 4.13 18.81 8.89
C THR A 8 2.76 18.14 9.01
N SER A 9 2.43 17.21 8.11
CA SER A 9 1.19 16.44 8.16
C SER A 9 1.08 15.61 9.43
N LYS A 10 2.17 14.96 9.87
CA LYS A 10 2.23 14.22 11.14
C LYS A 10 1.94 15.13 12.35
N LYS A 11 2.59 16.30 12.41
CA LYS A 11 2.34 17.28 13.48
C LYS A 11 0.89 17.76 13.48
N LYS A 12 0.31 17.99 12.29
CA LYS A 12 -1.10 18.40 12.12
C LYS A 12 -2.04 17.30 12.61
N CYS A 13 -1.79 16.04 12.24
CA CYS A 13 -2.56 14.89 12.72
C CYS A 13 -2.51 14.75 14.24
N LYS A 14 -1.33 14.83 14.84
CA LYS A 14 -1.15 14.79 16.29
C LYS A 14 -1.94 15.91 16.99
N LYS A 15 -1.87 17.14 16.46
CA LYS A 15 -2.62 18.30 17.02
C LYS A 15 -4.13 18.12 16.93
N LEU A 16 -4.61 17.50 15.84
CA LEU A 16 -6.04 17.27 15.59
C LEU A 16 -6.58 15.97 16.23
N GLY A 17 -5.70 15.11 16.77
CA GLY A 17 -6.10 13.81 17.30
C GLY A 17 -6.62 12.84 16.23
N ILE A 18 -6.13 12.95 14.97
CA ILE A 18 -6.58 12.13 13.84
C ILE A 18 -5.47 11.22 13.34
N SER A 19 -5.85 10.07 12.78
CA SER A 19 -4.91 9.13 12.18
C SER A 19 -4.40 9.63 10.82
N LEU A 20 -3.16 9.28 10.51
CA LEU A 20 -2.52 9.51 9.22
C LEU A 20 -2.49 8.19 8.45
N ILE A 21 -2.90 8.23 7.19
CA ILE A 21 -2.97 7.07 6.29
C ILE A 21 -2.13 7.38 5.05
N PHE A 22 -1.17 6.52 4.75
CA PHE A 22 -0.47 6.49 3.47
C PHE A 22 -1.16 5.45 2.60
N LEU A 23 -1.68 5.87 1.46
CA LEU A 23 -2.39 5.03 0.50
C LEU A 23 -1.57 4.91 -0.78
N ASP A 24 -1.57 3.70 -1.37
CA ASP A 24 -0.83 3.42 -2.60
C ASP A 24 -1.38 2.20 -3.35
N GLU A 25 -1.04 2.09 -4.64
CA GLU A 25 -1.45 1.02 -5.52
C GLU A 25 -0.24 0.21 -6.01
N SER A 26 -0.45 -1.09 -6.23
CA SER A 26 0.58 -1.92 -6.86
C SER A 26 -0.03 -3.01 -7.73
N GLY A 27 0.52 -3.17 -8.94
CA GLY A 27 0.12 -4.24 -9.85
C GLY A 27 0.68 -5.60 -9.43
N PHE A 28 -0.13 -6.64 -9.60
CA PHE A 28 0.24 -8.05 -9.42
C PHE A 28 -0.16 -8.83 -10.68
N SER A 29 0.67 -9.75 -11.11
CA SER A 29 0.43 -10.56 -12.31
C SER A 29 0.64 -12.04 -12.02
N LEU A 30 0.12 -12.90 -12.89
CA LEU A 30 0.35 -14.35 -12.82
C LEU A 30 1.79 -14.72 -13.24
N SER A 31 2.54 -13.80 -13.86
CA SER A 31 3.96 -14.05 -14.14
C SER A 31 4.75 -14.00 -12.84
N PRO A 32 5.54 -15.05 -12.55
CA PRO A 32 6.30 -15.13 -11.33
C PRO A 32 7.40 -14.06 -11.26
N ILE A 33 7.63 -13.53 -10.08
CA ILE A 33 8.75 -12.65 -9.81
C ILE A 33 9.97 -13.53 -9.55
N CYS A 34 10.92 -13.53 -10.46
CA CYS A 34 12.16 -14.33 -10.33
C CYS A 34 13.08 -13.68 -9.30
N GLY A 35 13.30 -14.36 -8.20
CA GLY A 35 14.28 -13.99 -7.18
C GLY A 35 15.48 -14.96 -7.18
N THR A 36 16.58 -14.53 -6.58
CA THR A 36 17.74 -15.39 -6.35
C THR A 36 17.38 -16.50 -5.36
N THR A 37 17.80 -17.73 -5.66
CA THR A 37 17.60 -18.88 -4.77
C THR A 37 18.83 -19.80 -4.80
N TRP A 38 18.98 -20.57 -3.74
CA TRP A 38 20.01 -21.60 -3.68
C TRP A 38 19.58 -22.83 -4.47
N CYS A 39 20.53 -23.40 -5.22
CA CYS A 39 20.34 -24.66 -5.92
C CYS A 39 21.63 -25.49 -5.87
N GLU A 40 21.50 -26.77 -6.14
CA GLU A 40 22.65 -27.68 -6.31
C GLU A 40 23.46 -27.27 -7.55
N ILE A 41 24.79 -27.37 -7.46
CA ILE A 41 25.67 -27.01 -8.57
C ILE A 41 25.29 -27.84 -9.81
N GLY A 42 25.10 -27.15 -10.93
CA GLY A 42 24.71 -27.77 -12.21
C GLY A 42 23.23 -28.11 -12.35
N LYS A 43 22.38 -27.83 -11.33
CA LYS A 43 20.93 -28.09 -11.35
C LYS A 43 20.13 -26.79 -11.10
N PRO A 44 20.10 -25.84 -12.05
CA PRO A 44 19.36 -24.60 -11.88
C PRO A 44 17.87 -24.90 -11.70
N ARG A 45 17.22 -24.15 -10.80
CA ARG A 45 15.76 -24.23 -10.67
C ARG A 45 15.10 -23.61 -11.89
N VAL A 46 14.18 -24.35 -12.51
CA VAL A 46 13.38 -23.89 -13.64
C VAL A 46 11.98 -23.60 -13.14
N LEU A 47 11.53 -22.34 -13.24
CA LEU A 47 10.14 -21.97 -13.01
C LEU A 47 9.37 -22.18 -14.31
N ARG A 48 8.33 -23.01 -14.26
CA ARG A 48 7.42 -23.20 -15.41
C ARG A 48 6.19 -22.36 -15.13
N GLU A 49 6.00 -21.28 -15.88
CA GLU A 49 4.82 -20.44 -15.77
C GLU A 49 3.77 -20.78 -16.84
N VAL A 50 2.53 -20.54 -16.53
CA VAL A 50 1.47 -20.47 -17.53
C VAL A 50 1.41 -19.01 -17.96
N TYR A 51 1.76 -18.73 -19.23
CA TYR A 51 1.70 -17.38 -19.76
C TYR A 51 0.25 -16.84 -19.64
N SER A 52 0.08 -15.79 -18.89
CA SER A 52 -1.20 -15.14 -18.71
C SER A 52 -1.03 -13.62 -18.60
N ARG A 53 -1.88 -12.90 -19.29
CA ARG A 53 -1.93 -11.43 -19.22
C ARG A 53 -2.84 -10.90 -18.10
N HIS A 54 -3.40 -11.79 -17.27
CA HIS A 54 -4.25 -11.35 -16.17
C HIS A 54 -3.41 -10.60 -15.13
N THR A 55 -3.84 -9.39 -14.88
CA THR A 55 -3.28 -8.52 -13.85
C THR A 55 -4.35 -8.16 -12.83
N GLN A 56 -3.92 -8.00 -11.60
CA GLN A 56 -4.73 -7.44 -10.52
C GLN A 56 -4.01 -6.24 -9.94
N THR A 57 -4.76 -5.35 -9.33
CA THR A 57 -4.17 -4.23 -8.60
C THR A 57 -4.47 -4.38 -7.11
N GLY A 58 -3.42 -4.34 -6.32
CA GLY A 58 -3.54 -4.22 -4.87
C GLY A 58 -3.63 -2.76 -4.48
N LEU A 59 -4.66 -2.41 -3.73
CA LEU A 59 -4.76 -1.10 -3.08
C LEU A 59 -4.51 -1.29 -1.59
N GLY A 60 -3.50 -0.64 -1.07
CA GLY A 60 -3.07 -0.81 0.31
C GLY A 60 -2.81 0.50 1.03
N PHE A 61 -2.89 0.46 2.35
CA PHE A 61 -2.55 1.61 3.15
C PHE A 61 -1.88 1.21 4.47
N ILE A 62 -1.01 2.08 4.93
CA ILE A 62 -0.47 2.05 6.29
C ILE A 62 -1.11 3.17 7.10
N THR A 63 -1.64 2.81 8.26
CA THR A 63 -2.14 3.78 9.24
C THR A 63 -1.13 4.00 10.33
N MET A 64 -1.00 5.26 10.73
CA MET A 64 -0.30 5.70 11.93
C MET A 64 -1.27 6.44 12.84
N THR A 65 -1.43 5.98 14.08
CA THR A 65 -2.27 6.68 15.07
C THR A 65 -1.68 8.04 15.46
N PRO A 66 -2.47 8.97 16.02
CA PRO A 66 -1.99 10.30 16.43
C PRO A 66 -0.79 10.26 17.38
N GLU A 67 -0.76 9.25 18.26
CA GLU A 67 0.34 9.01 19.22
C GLU A 67 1.55 8.33 18.58
N GLN A 68 1.48 7.98 17.29
CA GLN A 68 2.52 7.27 16.54
C GLN A 68 2.91 5.89 17.11
N GLN A 69 2.03 5.30 17.93
CA GLN A 69 2.30 4.06 18.66
C GLN A 69 1.77 2.80 17.95
N ARG A 70 0.75 2.96 17.09
CA ARG A 70 0.15 1.84 16.37
C ARG A 70 0.26 2.04 14.87
N LEU A 71 0.89 1.07 14.25
CA LEU A 71 1.06 0.98 12.81
C LEU A 71 0.28 -0.25 12.33
N ASN A 72 -0.55 -0.09 11.31
CA ASN A 72 -1.29 -1.18 10.71
C ASN A 72 -1.19 -1.08 9.20
N PHE A 73 -0.96 -2.21 8.54
CA PHE A 73 -1.05 -2.36 7.09
C PHE A 73 -2.35 -3.05 6.73
N ARG A 74 -3.11 -2.47 5.81
CA ARG A 74 -4.32 -3.07 5.26
C ARG A 74 -4.24 -3.07 3.75
N PHE A 75 -4.86 -4.07 3.15
CA PHE A 75 -4.70 -4.37 1.75
C PHE A 75 -5.94 -5.04 1.18
N THR A 76 -6.27 -4.72 -0.07
CA THR A 76 -7.37 -5.32 -0.84
C THR A 76 -6.94 -5.49 -2.29
N MET A 77 -7.36 -6.58 -2.93
CA MET A 77 -7.13 -6.84 -4.35
C MET A 77 -8.35 -6.44 -5.17
N PHE A 78 -8.08 -5.81 -6.31
CA PHE A 78 -9.07 -5.45 -7.33
C PHE A 78 -8.73 -6.13 -8.65
N PRO A 79 -9.73 -6.59 -9.42
CA PRO A 79 -9.50 -7.15 -10.74
C PRO A 79 -9.11 -6.03 -11.73
N GLY A 80 -7.99 -6.20 -12.42
CA GLY A 80 -7.50 -5.24 -13.42
C GLY A 80 -6.97 -3.93 -12.83
N ALA A 81 -7.08 -2.86 -13.60
CA ALA A 81 -6.65 -1.53 -13.19
C ALA A 81 -7.72 -0.84 -12.33
N ILE A 82 -7.28 -0.09 -11.34
CA ILE A 82 -8.15 0.69 -10.44
C ILE A 82 -8.57 1.99 -11.13
N ASN A 83 -9.84 2.33 -11.01
CA ASN A 83 -10.43 3.56 -11.48
C ASN A 83 -10.86 4.47 -10.31
N THR A 84 -11.44 5.64 -10.62
CA THR A 84 -11.89 6.61 -9.60
C THR A 84 -12.96 6.02 -8.66
N ASP A 85 -13.89 5.21 -9.17
CA ASP A 85 -14.97 4.65 -8.35
C ASP A 85 -14.44 3.61 -7.37
N ASP A 86 -13.42 2.84 -7.78
CA ASP A 86 -12.73 1.90 -6.90
C ASP A 86 -12.03 2.63 -5.75
N VAL A 87 -11.36 3.76 -6.03
CA VAL A 87 -10.72 4.60 -5.01
C VAL A 87 -11.77 5.19 -4.07
N ILE A 88 -12.88 5.71 -4.60
CA ILE A 88 -14.00 6.24 -3.79
C ILE A 88 -14.57 5.12 -2.90
N PHE A 89 -14.82 3.94 -3.45
CA PHE A 89 -15.29 2.78 -2.69
C PHE A 89 -14.33 2.43 -1.55
N TYR A 90 -13.03 2.39 -1.83
CA TYR A 90 -12.02 2.05 -0.82
C TYR A 90 -11.89 3.11 0.26
N LEU A 91 -11.95 4.39 -0.08
CA LEU A 91 -11.96 5.49 0.89
C LEU A 91 -13.22 5.45 1.78
N ARG A 92 -14.39 5.09 1.23
CA ARG A 92 -15.60 4.85 2.05
C ARG A 92 -15.40 3.71 3.06
N MET A 93 -14.76 2.62 2.67
CA MET A 93 -14.41 1.53 3.59
C MET A 93 -13.47 2.01 4.70
N ILE A 94 -12.46 2.84 4.36
CA ILE A 94 -11.56 3.45 5.33
C ILE A 94 -12.36 4.31 6.33
N HIS A 95 -13.22 5.20 5.85
CA HIS A 95 -14.03 6.04 6.72
C HIS A 95 -14.92 5.21 7.64
N HIS A 96 -15.62 4.21 7.10
CA HIS A 96 -16.46 3.31 7.90
C HIS A 96 -15.68 2.57 9.00
N HIS A 97 -14.43 2.18 8.70
CA HIS A 97 -13.57 1.49 9.67
C HIS A 97 -13.10 2.39 10.80
N TYR A 98 -12.70 3.62 10.49
CA TYR A 98 -12.17 4.55 11.50
C TYR A 98 -13.26 5.35 12.20
N ASN A 99 -14.39 5.57 11.56
CA ASN A 99 -15.56 6.34 12.03
C ASN A 99 -15.20 7.74 12.58
N ASN A 100 -14.08 8.28 12.09
CA ASN A 100 -13.54 9.57 12.46
C ASN A 100 -12.88 10.22 11.24
N LYS A 101 -12.63 11.53 11.32
CA LYS A 101 -11.81 12.22 10.33
C LYS A 101 -10.40 11.64 10.32
N VAL A 102 -9.86 11.39 9.13
CA VAL A 102 -8.49 10.92 8.94
C VAL A 102 -7.78 11.75 7.88
N MET A 103 -6.45 11.76 7.91
CA MET A 103 -5.66 12.37 6.85
C MET A 103 -5.16 11.28 5.91
N ILE A 104 -5.40 11.47 4.60
CA ILE A 104 -4.91 10.59 3.53
C ILE A 104 -3.74 11.26 2.84
N ILE A 105 -2.62 10.55 2.75
CA ILE A 105 -1.49 10.91 1.90
C ILE A 105 -1.40 9.90 0.76
N PHE A 106 -1.39 10.38 -0.47
CA PHE A 106 -1.27 9.58 -1.69
C PHE A 106 -0.52 10.34 -2.80
N ASP A 107 -0.30 9.70 -3.93
CA ASP A 107 0.27 10.35 -5.09
C ASP A 107 -0.78 11.16 -5.88
N ARG A 108 -0.35 11.80 -6.97
CA ARG A 108 -1.20 12.65 -7.81
C ARG A 108 -1.79 11.91 -9.02
N LEU A 109 -2.17 10.65 -8.88
CA LEU A 109 -2.88 9.97 -9.96
C LEU A 109 -4.22 10.66 -10.26
N PRO A 110 -4.68 10.66 -11.52
CA PRO A 110 -5.97 11.26 -11.89
C PRO A 110 -7.15 10.69 -11.12
N SER A 111 -7.15 9.37 -10.82
CA SER A 111 -8.13 8.69 -9.98
C SER A 111 -8.18 9.26 -8.56
N HIS A 112 -7.01 9.51 -7.95
CA HIS A 112 -6.89 10.08 -6.61
C HIS A 112 -7.40 11.53 -6.56
N ILE A 113 -7.00 12.37 -7.54
CA ILE A 113 -7.46 13.75 -7.64
C ILE A 113 -8.99 13.81 -7.80
N SER A 114 -9.55 12.93 -8.62
CA SER A 114 -11.00 12.87 -8.84
C SER A 114 -11.75 12.40 -7.59
N ALA A 115 -11.24 11.39 -6.90
CA ALA A 115 -11.79 10.91 -5.63
C ALA A 115 -11.71 11.99 -4.53
N GLN A 116 -10.60 12.72 -4.42
CA GLN A 116 -10.50 13.86 -3.49
C GLN A 116 -11.60 14.89 -3.75
N LYS A 117 -11.74 15.36 -5.01
CA LYS A 117 -12.77 16.36 -5.36
C LYS A 117 -14.18 15.87 -5.02
N PHE A 118 -14.45 14.57 -5.20
CA PHE A 118 -15.71 13.95 -4.81
C PHE A 118 -15.94 14.11 -3.30
N PHE A 119 -14.97 13.70 -2.46
CA PHE A 119 -15.14 13.78 -1.00
C PHE A 119 -15.14 15.20 -0.46
N GLU A 120 -14.35 16.11 -1.01
CA GLU A 120 -14.37 17.53 -0.61
C GLU A 120 -15.72 18.19 -0.86
N ARG A 121 -16.46 17.74 -1.89
CA ARG A 121 -17.80 18.21 -2.21
C ARG A 121 -18.89 17.54 -1.39
N GLU A 122 -18.88 16.20 -1.33
CA GLU A 122 -19.98 15.41 -0.77
C GLU A 122 -19.81 15.14 0.74
N HIS A 123 -18.57 15.05 1.23
CA HIS A 123 -18.25 14.66 2.59
C HIS A 123 -17.01 15.40 3.14
N PRO A 124 -17.04 16.74 3.26
CA PRO A 124 -15.85 17.55 3.58
C PRO A 124 -15.25 17.26 4.97
N ASP A 125 -16.02 16.63 5.84
CA ASP A 125 -15.59 16.31 7.20
C ASP A 125 -14.95 14.93 7.35
N TRP A 126 -14.94 14.09 6.28
CA TRP A 126 -14.41 12.74 6.39
C TRP A 126 -12.90 12.68 6.31
N PHE A 127 -12.30 13.49 5.43
CA PHE A 127 -10.88 13.41 5.12
C PHE A 127 -10.18 14.77 5.12
N LEU A 128 -8.89 14.74 5.41
CA LEU A 128 -7.93 15.73 4.97
C LEU A 128 -7.02 15.06 3.94
N PHE A 129 -6.82 15.69 2.80
CA PHE A 129 -5.98 15.15 1.75
C PHE A 129 -4.67 15.92 1.64
N GLU A 130 -3.58 15.19 1.49
CA GLU A 130 -2.26 15.71 1.22
C GLU A 130 -1.60 14.84 0.13
N TYR A 131 -0.68 15.42 -0.61
CA TYR A 131 0.01 14.69 -1.66
C TYR A 131 1.48 14.47 -1.31
N LEU A 132 1.98 13.30 -1.71
CA LEU A 132 3.42 13.11 -1.76
C LEU A 132 4.05 14.07 -2.78
N PRO A 133 5.28 14.52 -2.57
CA PRO A 133 6.02 15.23 -3.59
C PRO A 133 6.11 14.40 -4.88
N SER A 134 6.07 15.06 -6.02
CA SER A 134 6.22 14.37 -7.31
C SER A 134 7.55 13.63 -7.37
N TYR A 135 7.54 12.43 -7.94
CA TYR A 135 8.73 11.59 -8.11
C TYR A 135 9.47 11.25 -6.80
N SER A 136 8.75 11.05 -5.72
CA SER A 136 9.34 10.71 -4.41
C SER A 136 8.72 9.44 -3.81
N PRO A 137 8.72 8.29 -4.53
CA PRO A 137 8.18 7.04 -4.01
C PRO A 137 8.89 6.58 -2.73
N GLU A 138 10.18 6.97 -2.57
CA GLU A 138 10.96 6.68 -1.37
C GLU A 138 10.39 7.30 -0.09
N LEU A 139 9.45 8.24 -0.19
CA LEU A 139 8.76 8.83 0.97
C LEU A 139 7.44 8.12 1.30
N ASN A 140 7.03 7.14 0.48
CA ASN A 140 5.83 6.35 0.73
C ASN A 140 6.19 5.03 1.42
N PRO A 141 5.88 4.85 2.71
CA PRO A 141 6.18 3.60 3.41
C PRO A 141 5.41 2.40 2.86
N VAL A 142 4.30 2.60 2.14
CA VAL A 142 3.53 1.52 1.50
C VAL A 142 4.33 0.85 0.37
N GLU A 143 5.19 1.59 -0.32
CA GLU A 143 6.08 1.05 -1.34
C GLU A 143 7.00 -0.05 -0.77
N GLN A 144 7.39 0.08 0.51
CA GLN A 144 8.18 -0.95 1.17
C GLN A 144 7.36 -2.22 1.47
N CYS A 145 6.05 -2.07 1.68
CA CYS A 145 5.15 -3.23 1.76
C CYS A 145 5.12 -3.97 0.42
N TRP A 146 5.01 -3.24 -0.69
CA TRP A 146 5.05 -3.84 -2.02
C TRP A 146 6.37 -4.56 -2.29
N ASN A 147 7.49 -3.93 -1.95
CA ASN A 147 8.81 -4.54 -2.07
C ASN A 147 8.91 -5.82 -1.25
N GLN A 148 8.48 -5.79 0.00
CA GLN A 148 8.48 -6.96 0.89
C GLN A 148 7.57 -8.07 0.34
N MET A 149 6.35 -7.72 -0.10
CA MET A 149 5.42 -8.68 -0.67
C MET A 149 6.00 -9.33 -1.93
N LYS A 150 6.46 -8.53 -2.88
CA LYS A 150 6.91 -9.01 -4.19
C LYS A 150 8.24 -9.76 -4.11
N ASN A 151 9.23 -9.20 -3.42
CA ASN A 151 10.60 -9.72 -3.46
C ASN A 151 10.92 -10.72 -2.36
N VAL A 152 10.06 -10.88 -1.35
CA VAL A 152 10.25 -11.85 -0.28
C VAL A 152 9.16 -12.91 -0.30
N TYR A 153 7.89 -12.51 -0.19
CA TYR A 153 6.80 -13.47 -0.03
C TYR A 153 6.29 -14.08 -1.34
N LEU A 154 6.41 -13.35 -2.45
CA LEU A 154 6.01 -13.79 -3.79
C LEU A 154 7.22 -14.14 -4.68
N ALA A 155 8.45 -14.01 -4.19
CA ALA A 155 9.64 -14.39 -4.94
C ALA A 155 9.61 -15.89 -5.30
N ASN A 156 9.79 -16.21 -6.58
CA ASN A 156 9.75 -17.56 -7.13
C ASN A 156 8.39 -18.30 -6.92
N PHE A 157 7.36 -17.58 -6.52
CA PHE A 157 6.00 -18.13 -6.44
C PHE A 157 5.39 -18.16 -7.85
N VAL A 158 4.89 -19.33 -8.26
CA VAL A 158 4.22 -19.53 -9.55
C VAL A 158 2.72 -19.68 -9.29
N PRO A 159 1.92 -18.63 -9.48
CA PRO A 159 0.48 -18.73 -9.31
C PRO A 159 -0.13 -19.59 -10.42
N THR A 160 -1.07 -20.46 -10.07
CA THR A 160 -1.81 -21.31 -11.01
C THR A 160 -3.11 -20.70 -11.47
N SER A 161 -3.62 -19.71 -10.72
CA SER A 161 -4.84 -18.96 -11.04
C SER A 161 -4.80 -17.58 -10.39
N VAL A 162 -5.78 -16.74 -10.73
CA VAL A 162 -5.98 -15.41 -10.12
C VAL A 162 -6.32 -15.55 -8.63
N GLU A 163 -7.13 -16.54 -8.26
CA GLU A 163 -7.51 -16.82 -6.88
C GLU A 163 -6.28 -17.23 -6.06
N HIS A 164 -5.43 -18.12 -6.60
CA HIS A 164 -4.21 -18.56 -5.95
C HIS A 164 -3.22 -17.40 -5.73
N LEU A 165 -3.11 -16.47 -6.70
CA LEU A 165 -2.34 -15.24 -6.53
C LEU A 165 -2.93 -14.37 -5.42
N THR A 166 -4.25 -14.18 -5.43
CA THR A 166 -4.97 -13.37 -4.44
C THR A 166 -4.78 -13.91 -3.02
N GLU A 167 -5.00 -15.22 -2.81
CA GLU A 167 -4.81 -15.87 -1.52
C GLU A 167 -3.38 -15.66 -1.00
N ARG A 168 -2.38 -15.96 -1.83
CA ARG A 168 -0.97 -15.80 -1.45
C ARG A 168 -0.60 -14.36 -1.13
N THR A 169 -1.16 -13.41 -1.87
CA THR A 169 -0.91 -11.98 -1.66
C THR A 169 -1.55 -11.50 -0.36
N LEU A 170 -2.78 -11.95 -0.07
CA LEU A 170 -3.46 -11.65 1.20
C LEU A 170 -2.74 -12.27 2.41
N GLU A 171 -2.22 -13.49 2.29
CA GLU A 171 -1.37 -14.10 3.33
C GLU A 171 -0.13 -13.25 3.61
N ALA A 172 0.57 -12.80 2.55
CA ALA A 172 1.74 -11.93 2.67
C ALA A 172 1.41 -10.62 3.41
N ALA A 173 0.27 -10.01 3.07
CA ALA A 173 -0.19 -8.80 3.74
C ALA A 173 -0.51 -9.05 5.23
N GLN A 174 -1.12 -10.20 5.56
CA GLN A 174 -1.37 -10.58 6.95
C GLN A 174 -0.08 -10.78 7.75
N ILE A 175 0.95 -11.38 7.14
CA ILE A 175 2.26 -11.57 7.78
C ILE A 175 2.88 -10.20 8.10
N ILE A 176 2.88 -9.27 7.14
CA ILE A 176 3.37 -7.90 7.35
C ILE A 176 2.60 -7.23 8.50
N ASN A 177 1.28 -7.32 8.51
CA ASN A 177 0.46 -6.66 9.51
C ASN A 177 0.65 -7.22 10.93
N LYS A 178 1.10 -8.48 11.06
CA LYS A 178 1.42 -9.10 12.35
C LYS A 178 2.79 -8.70 12.89
N ASP A 179 3.61 -7.99 12.11
CA ASP A 179 4.93 -7.55 12.53
C ASP A 179 5.04 -6.00 12.58
N PRO A 180 4.68 -5.37 13.71
CA PRO A 180 4.78 -3.92 13.86
C PRO A 180 6.22 -3.40 13.72
N LYS A 181 7.24 -4.21 14.03
CA LYS A 181 8.65 -3.82 13.89
C LYS A 181 9.03 -3.71 12.42
N LEU A 182 8.54 -4.63 11.60
CA LEU A 182 8.73 -4.58 10.16
C LEU A 182 8.06 -3.33 9.56
N ILE A 183 6.82 -3.03 9.95
CA ILE A 183 6.13 -1.81 9.48
C ILE A 183 6.88 -0.57 9.94
N ALA A 184 7.39 -0.52 11.17
CA ALA A 184 8.22 0.58 11.67
C ALA A 184 9.50 0.77 10.84
N ALA A 185 10.15 -0.34 10.44
CA ALA A 185 11.33 -0.30 9.57
C ALA A 185 11.00 0.33 8.20
N PHE A 186 9.80 0.12 7.65
CA PHE A 186 9.37 0.76 6.40
C PHE A 186 9.31 2.29 6.52
N PHE A 187 8.86 2.83 7.66
CA PHE A 187 8.91 4.26 7.92
C PHE A 187 10.35 4.78 7.99
N HIS A 188 11.25 4.05 8.67
CA HIS A 188 12.66 4.42 8.69
C HIS A 188 13.29 4.42 7.31
N HIS A 189 12.97 3.41 6.49
CA HIS A 189 13.43 3.35 5.10
C HIS A 189 12.91 4.52 4.27
N ALA A 190 11.66 4.92 4.47
CA ALA A 190 11.06 6.11 3.88
C ALA A 190 11.58 7.43 4.49
N LYS A 191 12.63 7.37 5.32
CA LYS A 191 13.23 8.52 6.03
C LYS A 191 12.23 9.29 6.90
N LEU A 192 11.15 8.65 7.30
CA LEU A 192 10.14 9.19 8.20
C LEU A 192 10.47 8.78 9.63
N ARG A 193 10.48 9.75 10.54
CA ARG A 193 10.66 9.48 11.97
C ARG A 193 9.31 9.06 12.57
N LEU A 194 9.31 8.01 13.38
CA LEU A 194 8.17 7.59 14.20
C LEU A 194 8.18 8.32 15.53
#